data_ecedb427373f6d57dd8d95ed487ab30a
#
_entry.id   ecedb427373f6d57dd8d95ed487ab30a
#
_cell.length_a   1.000
_cell.length_b   1.000
_cell.length_c   1.000
_cell.angle_alpha   90.00
_cell.angle_beta   90.00
_cell.angle_gamma   90.00
#
_symmetry.space_group_name_H-M   'P 1'
#
loop_
_entity.id
_entity.type
_entity.pdbx_description
1 polymer ?
#
loop_
_entity_poly.entity_id
_entity_poly.type
_entity_poly.pdbx_seq_one_letter_code
_entity_poly.pdbx_strand_id
1 'polypeptide(L)'
;MDEVVVVGYGTAKKRDLTGAITQVKAENLMATAPTNIQEALRGKAAGVMVAGGGLNDTPMIRIRGNRSISASNEPLFVIDGVPVNGGSDVLNPSDVASIEILKDASATAIYGARGANGVILVTTKKGEVGKVNVEYNGYLSIGKVDEYRRVRNGAEYLEYLREADRNYIYDGEGGYSIDPSCTYPSMTPNWEYDQRLEYVGSRDISGYVLESVKRAWEGGTYDPSKLRTFDWQGAGMRDETISQNHNISIRGGNENTKVFISGSFMDNKGITPRSYRKRYTLRMNLDQNLGKYITMGATTNFAYWEYFNGTGVGGNWNPLGTPYYSPGGSGDYGVGGDITQDGDPALGLVPHPTGEGMLWNPFYDFTGTEGKTKRNRIDATLYAMIKLNNGLSYRVNFGTDYYSGQEQMFYAKASTSQGFGNAKAEQKAVFDRGWTLEHILSYAKTFGQHSLNLTAVQSAQKFTQEPLTASGVGIPLESQLYYNLGSATTQGVTSNFTQWTLMSWMGRAIYGFKDNRYMVTASLRYDGSSRLADGHKWVAFPSVAVAWRISDESFIKDNISNISNLKL
;
A
#
# COMPACT_ATOMS: atom_id res chain seq x y z
N MET A 1 16.45 1.56 -32.61
CA MET A 1 16.71 0.24 -31.97
C MET A 1 15.39 -0.35 -31.52
N ASP A 2 15.16 -1.61 -31.83
CA ASP A 2 13.94 -2.30 -31.40
C ASP A 2 13.98 -2.50 -29.88
N GLU A 3 13.06 -1.90 -29.16
CA GLU A 3 12.93 -2.02 -27.72
C GLU A 3 12.54 -3.46 -27.35
N VAL A 4 13.36 -4.12 -26.52
CA VAL A 4 13.09 -5.49 -26.04
C VAL A 4 12.39 -5.39 -24.69
N VAL A 5 11.29 -6.12 -24.55
CA VAL A 5 10.48 -6.17 -23.34
C VAL A 5 10.38 -7.60 -22.82
N VAL A 6 10.23 -7.74 -21.50
CA VAL A 6 9.99 -9.04 -20.87
C VAL A 6 8.52 -9.40 -21.02
N VAL A 7 8.23 -10.60 -21.48
CA VAL A 7 6.87 -11.12 -21.69
C VAL A 7 6.74 -12.50 -21.08
N GLY A 8 6.36 -12.56 -19.82
CA GLY A 8 6.22 -13.81 -19.11
C GLY A 8 7.54 -14.60 -19.07
N TYR A 9 7.54 -15.78 -19.64
CA TYR A 9 8.68 -16.69 -19.63
C TYR A 9 9.69 -16.45 -20.77
N GLY A 10 9.74 -15.22 -21.31
CA GLY A 10 10.69 -14.89 -22.38
C GLY A 10 10.80 -13.38 -22.63
N THR A 11 11.62 -13.01 -23.58
CA THR A 11 11.75 -11.63 -24.06
C THR A 11 11.29 -11.55 -25.52
N ALA A 12 10.67 -10.44 -25.90
CA ALA A 12 10.26 -10.17 -27.27
C ALA A 12 10.52 -8.71 -27.62
N LYS A 13 10.67 -8.42 -28.92
CA LYS A 13 10.69 -7.02 -29.36
C LYS A 13 9.30 -6.44 -29.16
N LYS A 14 9.21 -5.21 -28.64
CA LYS A 14 7.94 -4.52 -28.38
C LYS A 14 7.04 -4.48 -29.61
N ARG A 15 7.62 -4.32 -30.78
CA ARG A 15 6.89 -4.34 -32.06
C ARG A 15 6.24 -5.69 -32.38
N ASP A 16 6.78 -6.80 -31.85
CA ASP A 16 6.35 -8.17 -32.15
C ASP A 16 5.35 -8.73 -31.12
N LEU A 17 4.86 -7.90 -30.19
CA LEU A 17 3.90 -8.31 -29.18
C LEU A 17 2.48 -8.28 -29.73
N THR A 18 1.69 -9.31 -29.47
CA THR A 18 0.29 -9.40 -29.88
C THR A 18 -0.68 -8.74 -28.88
N GLY A 19 -0.24 -8.43 -27.66
CA GLY A 19 -1.07 -7.84 -26.60
C GLY A 19 -0.69 -6.40 -26.24
N ALA A 20 -1.59 -5.66 -25.60
CA ALA A 20 -1.33 -4.32 -25.10
C ALA A 20 -0.46 -4.37 -23.83
N ILE A 21 0.81 -3.98 -23.98
CA ILE A 21 1.78 -3.87 -22.89
C ILE A 21 2.17 -2.42 -22.73
N THR A 22 2.10 -1.92 -21.50
CA THR A 22 2.65 -0.61 -21.15
C THR A 22 3.95 -0.80 -20.41
N GLN A 23 5.02 -0.18 -20.91
CA GLN A 23 6.33 -0.19 -20.25
C GLN A 23 6.58 1.17 -19.59
N VAL A 24 7.08 1.15 -18.36
CA VAL A 24 7.55 2.31 -17.62
C VAL A 24 9.03 2.08 -17.29
N LYS A 25 9.89 2.97 -17.77
CA LYS A 25 11.35 2.89 -17.58
C LYS A 25 11.75 3.47 -16.22
N ALA A 26 12.93 3.07 -15.72
CA ALA A 26 13.48 3.51 -14.43
C ALA A 26 13.49 5.04 -14.24
N GLU A 27 13.86 5.80 -15.27
CA GLU A 27 13.91 7.27 -15.23
C GLU A 27 12.54 7.88 -14.88
N ASN A 28 11.49 7.35 -15.51
CA ASN A 28 10.12 7.80 -15.24
C ASN A 28 9.62 7.37 -13.87
N LEU A 29 10.07 6.21 -13.35
CA LEU A 29 9.70 5.73 -12.03
C LEU A 29 10.24 6.62 -10.92
N MET A 30 11.49 7.08 -11.06
CA MET A 30 12.19 7.85 -10.03
C MET A 30 11.85 9.35 -10.02
N ALA A 31 11.12 9.85 -11.03
CA ALA A 31 10.83 11.30 -11.20
C ALA A 31 10.10 11.94 -10.00
N THR A 32 9.40 11.16 -9.17
CA THR A 32 8.64 11.64 -8.01
C THR A 32 9.23 11.21 -6.67
N ALA A 33 10.48 10.69 -6.66
CA ALA A 33 11.14 10.14 -5.46
C ALA A 33 10.23 9.18 -4.65
N PRO A 34 9.67 8.14 -5.29
CA PRO A 34 8.68 7.27 -4.67
C PRO A 34 9.29 6.41 -3.58
N THR A 35 8.51 6.10 -2.55
CA THR A 35 8.94 5.25 -1.43
C THR A 35 8.73 3.75 -1.71
N ASN A 36 7.86 3.41 -2.66
CA ASN A 36 7.54 2.04 -3.07
C ASN A 36 7.18 1.97 -4.57
N ILE A 37 7.10 0.75 -5.10
CA ILE A 37 6.82 0.49 -6.53
C ILE A 37 5.43 0.96 -6.94
N GLN A 38 4.42 0.80 -6.08
CA GLN A 38 3.05 1.20 -6.36
C GLN A 38 2.97 2.73 -6.54
N GLU A 39 3.61 3.46 -5.66
CA GLU A 39 3.72 4.92 -5.75
C GLU A 39 4.43 5.37 -7.03
N ALA A 40 5.52 4.68 -7.39
CA ALA A 40 6.26 4.93 -8.60
C ALA A 40 5.40 4.81 -9.88
N LEU A 41 4.36 3.99 -9.86
CA LEU A 41 3.43 3.78 -10.98
C LEU A 41 2.28 4.79 -11.05
N ARG A 42 2.09 5.64 -10.03
CA ARG A 42 0.98 6.60 -9.97
C ARG A 42 1.02 7.57 -11.14
N GLY A 43 -0.04 7.58 -11.96
CA GLY A 43 -0.15 8.44 -13.14
C GLY A 43 0.79 8.09 -14.32
N LYS A 44 1.53 6.97 -14.27
CA LYS A 44 2.51 6.61 -15.30
C LYS A 44 1.99 5.63 -16.37
N ALA A 45 0.87 5.00 -16.13
CA ALA A 45 0.32 4.00 -17.06
C ALA A 45 -1.19 4.15 -17.23
N ALA A 46 -1.67 4.33 -18.45
CA ALA A 46 -3.10 4.41 -18.73
C ALA A 46 -3.83 3.13 -18.29
N GLY A 47 -5.00 3.26 -17.65
CA GLY A 47 -5.79 2.15 -17.12
C GLY A 47 -5.22 1.48 -15.86
N VAL A 48 -4.23 2.10 -15.21
CA VAL A 48 -3.70 1.72 -13.90
C VAL A 48 -4.09 2.80 -12.90
N MET A 49 -4.86 2.42 -11.90
CA MET A 49 -5.22 3.28 -10.77
C MET A 49 -4.35 2.92 -9.57
N VAL A 50 -3.75 3.92 -8.96
CA VAL A 50 -3.04 3.81 -7.69
C VAL A 50 -3.71 4.74 -6.70
N ALA A 51 -4.35 4.18 -5.68
CA ALA A 51 -5.13 4.91 -4.70
C ALA A 51 -4.65 4.63 -3.27
N GLY A 52 -4.91 5.58 -2.37
CA GLY A 52 -4.45 5.48 -0.99
C GLY A 52 -2.94 5.62 -0.87
N GLY A 53 -2.40 5.05 0.18
CA GLY A 53 -0.99 5.14 0.56
C GLY A 53 -0.76 6.29 1.55
N GLY A 54 -0.37 5.91 2.73
CA GLY A 54 0.13 6.79 3.77
C GLY A 54 1.57 6.41 4.09
N LEU A 55 2.11 6.97 5.17
CA LEU A 55 3.48 6.69 5.59
C LEU A 55 3.77 5.19 5.71
N ASN A 56 2.83 4.43 6.27
CA ASN A 56 2.97 3.01 6.59
C ASN A 56 2.03 2.11 5.78
N ASP A 57 1.20 2.69 4.91
CA ASP A 57 0.25 1.97 4.09
C ASP A 57 0.81 1.75 2.68
N THR A 58 0.66 0.56 2.17
CA THR A 58 0.97 0.27 0.78
C THR A 58 -0.19 0.74 -0.10
N PRO A 59 0.05 1.61 -1.10
CA PRO A 59 -1.01 2.04 -1.99
C PRO A 59 -1.69 0.87 -2.70
N MET A 60 -2.99 0.95 -2.81
CA MET A 60 -3.79 0.00 -3.56
C MET A 60 -3.59 0.21 -5.07
N ILE A 61 -3.33 -0.86 -5.81
CA ILE A 61 -3.21 -0.79 -7.26
C ILE A 61 -4.32 -1.59 -7.95
N ARG A 62 -4.89 -1.05 -9.03
CA ARG A 62 -5.94 -1.68 -9.84
C ARG A 62 -5.63 -1.49 -11.31
N ILE A 63 -5.85 -2.55 -12.10
CA ILE A 63 -5.72 -2.53 -13.55
C ILE A 63 -7.10 -2.73 -14.17
N ARG A 64 -7.60 -1.70 -14.89
CA ARG A 64 -8.93 -1.69 -15.52
C ARG A 64 -10.09 -1.90 -14.52
N GLY A 65 -9.95 -1.45 -13.28
CA GLY A 65 -11.00 -1.48 -12.25
C GLY A 65 -11.04 -2.75 -11.40
N ASN A 66 -12.12 -2.91 -10.65
CA ASN A 66 -12.37 -4.08 -9.79
C ASN A 66 -13.09 -5.18 -10.59
N ARG A 67 -12.75 -6.42 -10.34
CA ARG A 67 -13.36 -7.60 -10.96
C ARG A 67 -14.10 -8.49 -9.97
N SER A 68 -13.74 -8.42 -8.71
CA SER A 68 -14.35 -9.21 -7.65
C SER A 68 -14.89 -8.34 -6.54
N ILE A 69 -16.02 -8.72 -5.96
CA ILE A 69 -16.61 -8.07 -4.79
C ILE A 69 -15.94 -8.59 -3.51
N SER A 70 -15.64 -9.89 -3.44
CA SER A 70 -15.17 -10.55 -2.22
C SER A 70 -13.70 -11.00 -2.26
N ALA A 71 -13.12 -11.21 -3.45
CA ALA A 71 -11.72 -11.59 -3.61
C ALA A 71 -10.81 -10.38 -3.84
N SER A 72 -9.51 -10.58 -3.68
CA SER A 72 -8.52 -9.54 -3.99
C SER A 72 -8.62 -9.08 -5.44
N ASN A 73 -8.55 -7.78 -5.65
CA ASN A 73 -8.48 -7.15 -6.97
C ASN A 73 -7.06 -6.66 -7.31
N GLU A 74 -6.05 -7.05 -6.54
CA GLU A 74 -4.67 -6.66 -6.79
C GLU A 74 -4.05 -7.43 -7.95
N PRO A 75 -3.26 -6.78 -8.81
CA PRO A 75 -2.53 -7.45 -9.87
C PRO A 75 -1.45 -8.37 -9.31
N LEU A 76 -1.09 -9.38 -10.09
CA LEU A 76 0.04 -10.24 -9.78
C LEU A 76 1.35 -9.50 -10.04
N PHE A 77 2.26 -9.47 -9.06
CA PHE A 77 3.63 -9.04 -9.25
C PHE A 77 4.52 -10.22 -9.64
N VAL A 78 5.32 -10.03 -10.67
CA VAL A 78 6.34 -10.99 -11.13
C VAL A 78 7.68 -10.27 -11.16
N ILE A 79 8.61 -10.67 -10.32
CA ILE A 79 9.92 -10.02 -10.20
C ILE A 79 10.98 -10.92 -10.84
N ASP A 80 11.67 -10.41 -11.84
CA ASP A 80 12.69 -11.14 -12.63
C ASP A 80 12.19 -12.51 -13.14
N GLY A 81 10.90 -12.59 -13.48
CA GLY A 81 10.26 -13.77 -14.02
C GLY A 81 9.64 -14.71 -12.99
N VAL A 82 9.80 -14.46 -11.70
CA VAL A 82 9.21 -15.29 -10.64
C VAL A 82 8.02 -14.58 -10.00
N PRO A 83 6.84 -15.21 -9.96
CA PRO A 83 5.68 -14.66 -9.25
C PRO A 83 5.93 -14.58 -7.75
N VAL A 84 5.67 -13.43 -7.14
CA VAL A 84 5.81 -13.21 -5.71
C VAL A 84 4.47 -13.24 -4.99
N ASN A 85 4.46 -13.80 -3.78
CA ASN A 85 3.31 -13.79 -2.90
C ASN A 85 3.43 -12.57 -1.96
N GLY A 86 2.39 -11.74 -1.92
CA GLY A 86 2.43 -10.48 -1.18
C GLY A 86 2.98 -9.31 -1.98
N GLY A 87 3.13 -8.16 -1.34
CA GLY A 87 3.45 -6.90 -1.98
C GLY A 87 4.87 -6.79 -2.54
N SER A 88 5.08 -5.79 -3.39
CA SER A 88 6.39 -5.41 -3.94
C SER A 88 7.23 -4.56 -2.98
N ASP A 89 6.85 -4.49 -1.69
CA ASP A 89 7.49 -3.61 -0.67
C ASP A 89 8.95 -3.96 -0.42
N VAL A 90 9.35 -5.19 -0.76
CA VAL A 90 10.75 -5.65 -0.65
C VAL A 90 11.68 -4.92 -1.60
N LEU A 91 11.16 -4.42 -2.73
CA LEU A 91 11.95 -3.76 -3.74
C LEU A 91 12.12 -2.26 -3.46
N ASN A 92 13.35 -1.79 -3.60
CA ASN A 92 13.60 -0.37 -3.74
C ASN A 92 13.31 0.05 -5.19
N PRO A 93 12.52 1.13 -5.43
CA PRO A 93 12.30 1.65 -6.78
C PRO A 93 13.61 1.96 -7.55
N SER A 94 14.68 2.35 -6.85
CA SER A 94 15.99 2.62 -7.44
C SER A 94 16.67 1.37 -8.06
N ASP A 95 16.28 0.17 -7.65
CA ASP A 95 16.82 -1.09 -8.16
C ASP A 95 16.06 -1.61 -9.40
N VAL A 96 14.99 -0.92 -9.80
CA VAL A 96 14.16 -1.31 -10.94
C VAL A 96 14.75 -0.77 -12.22
N ALA A 97 14.84 -1.61 -13.26
CA ALA A 97 15.23 -1.22 -14.60
C ALA A 97 14.01 -0.85 -15.46
N SER A 98 12.94 -1.66 -15.39
CA SER A 98 11.69 -1.40 -16.08
C SER A 98 10.52 -2.12 -15.40
N ILE A 99 9.32 -1.61 -15.67
CA ILE A 99 8.07 -2.26 -15.29
C ILE A 99 7.21 -2.41 -16.55
N GLU A 100 6.81 -3.64 -16.84
CA GLU A 100 5.86 -3.95 -17.90
C GLU A 100 4.51 -4.33 -17.29
N ILE A 101 3.44 -3.73 -17.79
CA ILE A 101 2.08 -3.95 -17.28
C ILE A 101 1.26 -4.67 -18.35
N LEU A 102 0.90 -5.91 -18.04
CA LEU A 102 0.05 -6.76 -18.88
C LEU A 102 -1.41 -6.52 -18.51
N LYS A 103 -2.18 -5.97 -19.45
CA LYS A 103 -3.58 -5.56 -19.21
C LYS A 103 -4.58 -6.45 -19.93
N ASP A 104 -4.15 -7.14 -20.97
CA ASP A 104 -5.02 -7.95 -21.83
C ASP A 104 -5.04 -9.41 -21.43
N ALA A 105 -6.18 -10.05 -21.63
CA ALA A 105 -6.37 -11.46 -21.28
C ALA A 105 -5.37 -12.39 -21.99
N SER A 106 -5.01 -12.11 -23.25
CA SER A 106 -4.03 -12.90 -24.00
C SER A 106 -2.62 -12.83 -23.41
N ALA A 107 -2.22 -11.66 -22.92
CA ALA A 107 -0.92 -11.46 -22.28
C ALA A 107 -0.88 -12.03 -20.86
N THR A 108 -2.01 -12.02 -20.13
CA THR A 108 -2.10 -12.50 -18.74
C THR A 108 -2.43 -13.98 -18.61
N ALA A 109 -2.97 -14.62 -19.67
CA ALA A 109 -3.36 -16.05 -19.68
C ALA A 109 -2.21 -17.00 -19.28
N ILE A 110 -0.96 -16.64 -19.57
CA ILE A 110 0.21 -17.43 -19.20
C ILE A 110 0.40 -17.53 -17.66
N TYR A 111 -0.24 -16.65 -16.88
CA TYR A 111 -0.27 -16.67 -15.42
C TYR A 111 -1.54 -17.30 -14.83
N GLY A 112 -2.46 -17.78 -15.70
CA GLY A 112 -3.70 -18.47 -15.32
C GLY A 112 -4.60 -17.60 -14.45
N ALA A 113 -5.26 -18.22 -13.48
CA ALA A 113 -6.18 -17.53 -12.56
C ALA A 113 -5.54 -16.35 -11.83
N ARG A 114 -4.23 -16.40 -11.52
CA ARG A 114 -3.52 -15.32 -10.84
C ARG A 114 -3.36 -14.07 -11.71
N GLY A 115 -3.39 -14.21 -13.04
CA GLY A 115 -3.33 -13.09 -13.98
C GLY A 115 -4.66 -12.37 -14.20
N ALA A 116 -5.74 -12.80 -13.57
CA ALA A 116 -7.10 -12.27 -13.79
C ALA A 116 -7.20 -10.75 -13.57
N ASN A 117 -6.50 -10.21 -12.56
CA ASN A 117 -6.50 -8.78 -12.24
C ASN A 117 -5.41 -7.98 -12.96
N GLY A 118 -4.78 -8.58 -13.97
CA GLY A 118 -3.58 -8.03 -14.62
C GLY A 118 -2.28 -8.49 -13.97
N VAL A 119 -1.17 -8.25 -14.66
CA VAL A 119 0.16 -8.65 -14.21
C VAL A 119 1.12 -7.48 -14.34
N ILE A 120 1.92 -7.27 -13.31
CA ILE A 120 2.99 -6.28 -13.27
C ILE A 120 4.32 -7.04 -13.26
N LEU A 121 5.04 -6.98 -14.38
CA LEU A 121 6.37 -7.56 -14.51
C LEU A 121 7.39 -6.50 -14.09
N VAL A 122 8.19 -6.80 -13.10
CA VAL A 122 9.27 -5.94 -12.64
C VAL A 122 10.60 -6.56 -13.05
N THR A 123 11.31 -5.85 -13.91
CA THR A 123 12.69 -6.18 -14.27
C THR A 123 13.63 -5.32 -13.46
N THR A 124 14.53 -5.94 -12.75
CA THR A 124 15.48 -5.23 -11.90
C THR A 124 16.82 -5.01 -12.60
N LYS A 125 17.59 -4.04 -12.07
CA LYS A 125 18.96 -3.78 -12.54
C LYS A 125 19.83 -5.03 -12.36
N LYS A 126 20.69 -5.30 -13.35
CA LYS A 126 21.62 -6.43 -13.36
C LYS A 126 23.04 -5.95 -13.52
N GLY A 127 24.00 -6.85 -13.26
CA GLY A 127 25.40 -6.62 -13.60
C GLY A 127 25.61 -6.49 -15.10
N GLU A 128 26.58 -5.69 -15.50
CA GLU A 128 26.93 -5.44 -16.89
C GLU A 128 28.41 -5.77 -17.13
N VAL A 129 28.73 -6.13 -18.38
CA VAL A 129 30.13 -6.33 -18.79
C VAL A 129 30.84 -4.98 -18.84
N GLY A 130 31.98 -4.86 -18.20
CA GLY A 130 32.79 -3.65 -18.23
C GLY A 130 33.38 -3.28 -16.87
N LYS A 131 33.79 -2.04 -16.73
CA LYS A 131 34.34 -1.48 -15.49
C LYS A 131 33.28 -1.46 -14.40
N VAL A 132 33.74 -1.60 -13.18
CA VAL A 132 32.88 -1.45 -12.00
C VAL A 132 32.31 -0.03 -11.97
N ASN A 133 31.00 0.07 -11.88
CA ASN A 133 30.26 1.32 -11.74
C ASN A 133 29.65 1.36 -10.34
N VAL A 134 29.91 2.44 -9.61
CA VAL A 134 29.32 2.73 -8.30
C VAL A 134 28.38 3.91 -8.46
N GLU A 135 27.14 3.74 -8.10
CA GLU A 135 26.10 4.76 -8.17
C GLU A 135 25.55 5.03 -6.78
N TYR A 136 25.49 6.30 -6.38
CA TYR A 136 24.83 6.74 -5.16
C TYR A 136 23.68 7.67 -5.53
N ASN A 137 22.49 7.36 -4.97
CA ASN A 137 21.30 8.20 -5.08
C ASN A 137 20.79 8.49 -3.68
N GLY A 138 20.69 9.77 -3.33
CA GLY A 138 20.17 10.20 -2.06
C GLY A 138 19.30 11.44 -2.20
N TYR A 139 18.29 11.55 -1.33
CA TYR A 139 17.48 12.76 -1.21
C TYR A 139 17.07 13.00 0.23
N LEU A 140 16.86 14.27 0.54
CA LEU A 140 16.23 14.77 1.74
C LEU A 140 14.90 15.41 1.34
N SER A 141 13.84 15.16 2.06
CA SER A 141 12.52 15.75 1.85
C SER A 141 12.06 16.45 3.12
N ILE A 142 11.59 17.68 2.97
CA ILE A 142 10.92 18.43 4.03
C ILE A 142 9.44 18.48 3.67
N GLY A 143 8.61 17.87 4.52
CA GLY A 143 7.16 17.89 4.38
C GLY A 143 6.55 18.88 5.35
N LYS A 144 5.58 19.66 4.88
CA LYS A 144 4.72 20.51 5.70
C LYS A 144 3.29 20.10 5.50
N VAL A 145 2.47 20.30 6.53
CA VAL A 145 1.02 20.19 6.37
C VAL A 145 0.54 21.40 5.61
N ASP A 146 -0.15 21.15 4.49
CA ASP A 146 -0.85 22.20 3.76
C ASP A 146 -2.27 22.31 4.34
N GLU A 147 -2.63 23.51 4.78
CA GLU A 147 -3.93 23.78 5.39
C GLU A 147 -5.02 23.83 4.30
N TYR A 148 -5.56 22.68 3.95
CA TYR A 148 -6.63 22.61 2.95
C TYR A 148 -8.03 22.41 3.54
N ARG A 149 -8.15 22.20 4.84
CA ARG A 149 -9.45 22.13 5.54
C ARG A 149 -9.39 22.88 6.86
N ARG A 150 -10.00 24.04 6.86
CA ARG A 150 -10.15 24.84 8.05
C ARG A 150 -11.21 24.23 8.99
N VAL A 151 -10.86 24.05 10.23
CA VAL A 151 -11.80 23.75 11.31
C VAL A 151 -12.43 25.02 11.84
N ARG A 152 -13.61 24.94 12.45
CA ARG A 152 -14.27 26.07 13.08
C ARG A 152 -13.51 26.54 14.31
N ASN A 153 -13.46 27.83 14.53
CA ASN A 153 -13.03 28.40 15.81
C ASN A 153 -14.18 28.40 16.82
N GLY A 154 -13.92 28.85 18.07
CA GLY A 154 -14.90 28.84 19.14
C GLY A 154 -16.19 29.63 18.82
N ALA A 155 -16.05 30.79 18.18
CA ALA A 155 -17.19 31.60 17.81
C ALA A 155 -18.05 30.96 16.70
N GLU A 156 -17.40 30.41 15.69
CA GLU A 156 -18.04 29.66 14.61
C GLU A 156 -18.73 28.40 15.09
N TYR A 157 -18.11 27.73 16.09
CA TYR A 157 -18.70 26.53 16.71
C TYR A 157 -19.96 26.89 17.51
N LEU A 158 -19.93 27.95 18.32
CA LEU A 158 -21.08 28.38 19.06
C LEU A 158 -22.24 28.82 18.12
N GLU A 159 -21.91 29.50 17.02
CA GLU A 159 -22.93 29.84 16.02
C GLU A 159 -23.50 28.60 15.33
N TYR A 160 -22.69 27.61 15.06
CA TYR A 160 -23.15 26.31 14.56
C TYR A 160 -24.13 25.64 15.54
N LEU A 161 -23.82 25.66 16.86
CA LEU A 161 -24.74 25.13 17.87
C LEU A 161 -26.06 25.91 17.90
N ARG A 162 -26.02 27.24 17.82
CA ARG A 162 -27.21 28.08 17.73
C ARG A 162 -28.04 27.79 16.48
N GLU A 163 -27.38 27.60 15.35
CA GLU A 163 -28.05 27.24 14.09
C GLU A 163 -28.65 25.84 14.18
N ALA A 164 -27.94 24.90 14.75
CA ALA A 164 -28.43 23.55 14.97
C ALA A 164 -29.66 23.55 15.86
N ASP A 165 -29.65 24.35 16.95
CA ASP A 165 -30.78 24.50 17.87
C ASP A 165 -31.98 25.19 17.17
N ARG A 166 -31.76 26.21 16.36
CA ARG A 166 -32.80 26.83 15.53
C ARG A 166 -33.47 25.85 14.55
N ASN A 167 -32.74 24.88 14.07
CA ASN A 167 -33.22 23.90 13.09
C ASN A 167 -33.66 22.58 13.72
N TYR A 168 -33.39 22.40 15.01
CA TYR A 168 -33.73 21.17 15.73
C TYR A 168 -35.10 21.28 16.36
N ILE A 169 -35.91 20.28 16.10
CA ILE A 169 -37.27 20.26 16.59
C ILE A 169 -37.59 18.83 17.01
N TYR A 170 -37.91 18.71 18.28
CA TYR A 170 -38.30 17.46 18.89
C TYR A 170 -39.83 17.46 19.12
N ASP A 171 -40.53 16.48 18.55
CA ASP A 171 -41.99 16.35 18.65
C ASP A 171 -42.46 15.49 19.85
N GLY A 172 -41.59 15.08 20.71
CA GLY A 172 -41.89 14.27 21.88
C GLY A 172 -42.19 12.80 21.62
N GLU A 173 -42.30 12.37 20.36
CA GLU A 173 -42.63 11.00 19.95
C GLU A 173 -41.53 10.31 19.12
N GLY A 174 -40.33 10.87 19.12
CA GLY A 174 -39.17 10.31 18.40
C GLY A 174 -39.07 10.77 16.93
N GLY A 175 -39.89 11.73 16.51
CA GLY A 175 -39.80 12.44 15.25
C GLY A 175 -39.22 13.84 15.41
N TYR A 176 -38.83 14.44 14.29
CA TYR A 176 -38.33 15.80 14.23
C TYR A 176 -39.48 16.71 13.76
N SER A 177 -40.04 17.51 14.64
CA SER A 177 -41.03 18.53 14.27
C SER A 177 -40.57 19.91 14.66
N ILE A 178 -41.09 20.93 13.95
CA ILE A 178 -40.74 22.34 14.19
C ILE A 178 -41.60 22.86 15.32
N ASP A 179 -41.09 22.87 16.56
CA ASP A 179 -41.72 23.60 17.65
C ASP A 179 -41.10 25.02 17.75
N PRO A 180 -41.79 26.06 17.30
CA PRO A 180 -41.26 27.42 17.35
C PRO A 180 -40.97 27.90 18.77
N SER A 181 -41.52 27.24 19.80
CA SER A 181 -41.33 27.62 21.19
C SER A 181 -40.03 27.11 21.81
N CYS A 182 -39.43 26.09 21.19
CA CYS A 182 -38.17 25.45 21.65
C CYS A 182 -36.95 25.93 20.84
N THR A 183 -37.10 26.69 19.80
CA THR A 183 -36.02 27.13 18.93
C THR A 183 -35.34 28.41 19.43
N TYR A 184 -34.04 28.51 19.15
CA TYR A 184 -33.27 29.74 19.37
C TYR A 184 -33.95 30.89 18.62
N PRO A 185 -34.49 31.95 19.32
CA PRO A 185 -35.54 32.80 18.75
C PRO A 185 -35.06 33.84 17.74
N SER A 186 -33.76 34.04 17.60
CA SER A 186 -33.21 35.06 16.71
C SER A 186 -31.80 34.73 16.25
N MET A 187 -31.35 35.43 15.21
CA MET A 187 -29.95 35.40 14.77
C MET A 187 -29.02 36.16 15.74
N THR A 188 -29.57 36.95 16.65
CA THR A 188 -28.81 37.71 17.63
C THR A 188 -28.50 36.84 18.83
N PRO A 189 -27.26 36.78 19.29
CA PRO A 189 -26.87 36.04 20.51
C PRO A 189 -27.72 36.45 21.71
N ASN A 190 -28.16 35.43 22.49
CA ASN A 190 -28.97 35.63 23.67
C ASN A 190 -28.50 34.71 24.79
N TRP A 191 -28.15 35.30 25.95
CA TRP A 191 -27.63 34.57 27.09
C TRP A 191 -28.59 33.50 27.63
N GLU A 192 -29.88 33.81 27.67
CA GLU A 192 -30.89 32.85 28.18
C GLU A 192 -30.92 31.56 27.40
N TYR A 193 -30.67 31.63 26.08
CA TYR A 193 -30.62 30.47 25.21
C TYR A 193 -29.21 29.85 25.16
N ASP A 194 -28.17 30.69 25.12
CA ASP A 194 -26.79 30.18 25.11
C ASP A 194 -26.49 29.31 26.34
N GLN A 195 -27.04 29.67 27.52
CA GLN A 195 -26.88 28.85 28.72
C GLN A 195 -27.67 27.52 28.69
N ARG A 196 -28.61 27.38 27.74
CA ARG A 196 -29.45 26.21 27.54
C ARG A 196 -29.07 25.38 26.32
N LEU A 197 -28.03 25.76 25.59
CA LEU A 197 -27.50 24.97 24.49
C LEU A 197 -26.95 23.59 24.98
N GLU A 198 -27.63 23.06 26.01
CA GLU A 198 -27.31 21.76 26.61
C GLU A 198 -27.62 20.61 25.68
N TYR A 199 -28.47 20.84 24.64
CA TYR A 199 -29.10 19.71 24.02
C TYR A 199 -29.43 19.87 22.52
N VAL A 200 -28.52 19.46 21.69
CA VAL A 200 -28.89 19.04 20.33
C VAL A 200 -28.56 17.55 20.21
N GLY A 201 -29.58 16.71 20.32
CA GLY A 201 -29.42 15.27 20.12
C GLY A 201 -28.56 14.53 21.16
N SER A 202 -28.88 14.65 22.47
CA SER A 202 -28.17 14.02 23.60
C SER A 202 -26.74 14.54 23.87
N ARG A 203 -26.44 15.76 23.53
CA ARG A 203 -25.15 16.38 23.80
C ARG A 203 -25.23 17.22 25.06
N ASP A 204 -24.50 16.79 26.06
CA ASP A 204 -24.28 17.57 27.25
C ASP A 204 -23.11 18.53 26.99
N ILE A 205 -23.41 19.82 26.76
CA ILE A 205 -22.42 20.89 26.67
C ILE A 205 -22.05 21.45 28.04
N SER A 206 -22.47 20.77 29.11
CA SER A 206 -22.17 21.18 30.48
C SER A 206 -20.66 21.28 30.75
N GLY A 207 -20.30 21.95 31.81
CA GLY A 207 -18.90 22.02 32.23
C GLY A 207 -18.06 22.98 31.39
N TYR A 208 -17.06 22.51 30.67
CA TYR A 208 -16.03 23.38 30.04
C TYR A 208 -16.55 24.24 28.91
N VAL A 209 -17.50 23.73 28.13
CA VAL A 209 -18.14 24.51 27.04
C VAL A 209 -18.93 25.65 27.66
N LEU A 210 -19.74 25.35 28.66
CA LEU A 210 -20.54 26.37 29.35
C LEU A 210 -19.67 27.44 30.01
N GLU A 211 -18.55 27.07 30.62
CA GLU A 211 -17.60 28.06 31.20
C GLU A 211 -17.00 28.97 30.13
N SER A 212 -16.68 28.43 28.97
CA SER A 212 -16.19 29.24 27.84
C SER A 212 -17.26 30.20 27.34
N VAL A 213 -18.52 29.74 27.24
CA VAL A 213 -19.66 30.59 26.86
C VAL A 213 -19.93 31.68 27.90
N LYS A 214 -19.89 31.36 29.21
CA LYS A 214 -20.03 32.36 30.30
C LYS A 214 -19.00 33.48 30.16
N ARG A 215 -17.74 33.17 29.87
CA ARG A 215 -16.69 34.18 29.66
C ARG A 215 -17.03 35.11 28.51
N ALA A 216 -17.61 34.60 27.43
CA ALA A 216 -18.02 35.41 26.31
C ALA A 216 -19.18 36.38 26.65
N TRP A 217 -19.89 36.11 27.75
CA TRP A 217 -20.97 36.96 28.26
C TRP A 217 -20.58 37.81 29.48
N GLU A 218 -19.32 37.75 29.92
CA GLU A 218 -18.82 38.60 30.99
C GLU A 218 -18.93 40.07 30.62
N GLY A 219 -19.78 40.80 31.36
CA GLY A 219 -20.10 42.20 31.07
C GLY A 219 -21.48 42.42 30.42
N GLY A 220 -22.28 41.37 30.28
CA GLY A 220 -23.69 41.43 29.82
C GLY A 220 -23.90 41.57 28.32
N THR A 221 -22.79 41.61 27.55
CA THR A 221 -22.82 41.65 26.08
C THR A 221 -21.96 40.53 25.54
N TYR A 222 -22.42 39.84 24.51
CA TYR A 222 -21.68 38.77 23.87
C TYR A 222 -20.43 39.27 23.18
N ASP A 223 -19.27 38.76 23.60
CA ASP A 223 -17.96 39.00 23.02
C ASP A 223 -17.31 37.68 22.55
N PRO A 224 -17.37 37.38 21.23
CA PRO A 224 -16.81 36.15 20.69
C PRO A 224 -15.30 36.03 20.89
N SER A 225 -14.58 37.11 21.11
CA SER A 225 -13.11 37.07 21.33
C SER A 225 -12.71 36.47 22.66
N LYS A 226 -13.64 36.37 23.60
CA LYS A 226 -13.43 35.75 24.92
C LYS A 226 -13.70 34.24 24.92
N LEU A 227 -14.26 33.70 23.83
CA LEU A 227 -14.39 32.25 23.70
C LEU A 227 -13.02 31.59 23.57
N ARG A 228 -12.80 30.56 24.31
CA ARG A 228 -11.62 29.75 24.15
C ARG A 228 -11.70 28.96 22.84
N THR A 229 -10.58 28.90 22.16
CA THR A 229 -10.38 28.07 20.96
C THR A 229 -9.07 27.33 21.11
N PHE A 230 -9.10 26.03 20.88
CA PHE A 230 -7.90 25.20 20.90
C PHE A 230 -7.66 24.63 19.49
N ASP A 231 -6.47 24.81 18.97
CA ASP A 231 -6.09 24.23 17.68
C ASP A 231 -5.69 22.75 17.85
N TRP A 232 -6.69 21.89 17.84
CA TRP A 232 -6.51 20.44 17.90
C TRP A 232 -5.70 19.90 16.73
N GLN A 233 -5.87 20.50 15.56
CA GLN A 233 -5.20 20.09 14.34
C GLN A 233 -3.71 20.41 14.44
N GLY A 234 -3.36 21.64 14.77
CA GLY A 234 -1.97 22.03 14.97
C GLY A 234 -1.30 21.27 16.12
N ALA A 235 -1.97 21.16 17.26
CA ALA A 235 -1.44 20.42 18.41
C ALA A 235 -1.24 18.91 18.15
N GLY A 236 -2.09 18.32 17.28
CA GLY A 236 -2.03 16.90 16.90
C GLY A 236 -1.10 16.58 15.72
N MET A 237 -0.39 17.57 15.18
CA MET A 237 0.47 17.42 14.01
C MET A 237 1.87 17.98 14.27
N ARG A 238 2.83 17.53 13.47
CA ARG A 238 4.13 18.18 13.36
C ARG A 238 4.06 19.29 12.33
N ASP A 239 4.63 20.45 12.62
CA ASP A 239 4.72 21.56 11.67
C ASP A 239 5.55 21.15 10.45
N GLU A 240 6.63 20.42 10.68
CA GLU A 240 7.52 19.92 9.64
C GLU A 240 7.96 18.50 9.89
N THR A 241 8.19 17.76 8.81
CA THR A 241 8.79 16.43 8.85
C THR A 241 10.01 16.40 7.96
N ILE A 242 11.07 15.77 8.45
CA ILE A 242 12.29 15.54 7.67
C ILE A 242 12.38 14.06 7.37
N SER A 243 12.42 13.71 6.09
CA SER A 243 12.56 12.35 5.60
C SER A 243 13.79 12.23 4.72
N GLN A 244 14.45 11.08 4.76
CA GLN A 244 15.68 10.86 4.00
C GLN A 244 15.69 9.46 3.38
N ASN A 245 16.31 9.36 2.21
CA ASN A 245 16.53 8.11 1.51
C ASN A 245 17.93 8.10 0.91
N HIS A 246 18.66 7.01 1.11
CA HIS A 246 20.00 6.79 0.60
C HIS A 246 20.06 5.42 -0.06
N ASN A 247 20.56 5.36 -1.26
CA ASN A 247 20.77 4.14 -2.02
C ASN A 247 22.19 4.14 -2.60
N ILE A 248 22.91 3.07 -2.40
CA ILE A 248 24.19 2.81 -3.06
C ILE A 248 24.09 1.51 -3.85
N SER A 249 24.58 1.52 -5.08
CA SER A 249 24.65 0.33 -5.92
C SER A 249 25.99 0.19 -6.60
N ILE A 250 26.40 -1.05 -6.77
CA ILE A 250 27.64 -1.45 -7.43
C ILE A 250 27.27 -2.46 -8.51
N ARG A 251 27.68 -2.20 -9.76
CA ARG A 251 27.50 -3.13 -10.85
C ARG A 251 28.77 -3.28 -11.66
N GLY A 252 29.03 -4.45 -12.15
CA GLY A 252 30.18 -4.73 -12.98
C GLY A 252 30.23 -6.20 -13.39
N GLY A 253 31.28 -6.55 -14.10
CA GLY A 253 31.49 -7.93 -14.49
C GLY A 253 32.29 -8.08 -15.77
N ASN A 254 32.40 -9.30 -16.20
CA ASN A 254 32.98 -9.70 -17.46
C ASN A 254 31.99 -10.57 -18.28
N GLU A 255 32.41 -11.15 -19.38
CA GLU A 255 31.56 -12.00 -20.21
C GLU A 255 31.00 -13.23 -19.47
N ASN A 256 31.73 -13.72 -18.49
CA ASN A 256 31.34 -14.91 -17.73
C ASN A 256 30.57 -14.57 -16.45
N THR A 257 30.96 -13.51 -15.74
CA THR A 257 30.40 -13.18 -14.44
C THR A 257 29.87 -11.76 -14.42
N LYS A 258 28.63 -11.57 -14.03
CA LYS A 258 27.99 -10.24 -13.88
C LYS A 258 27.42 -10.14 -12.49
N VAL A 259 27.71 -9.03 -11.82
CA VAL A 259 27.31 -8.81 -10.42
C VAL A 259 26.64 -7.44 -10.32
N PHE A 260 25.53 -7.41 -9.59
CA PHE A 260 24.88 -6.19 -9.11
C PHE A 260 24.62 -6.35 -7.60
N ILE A 261 25.00 -5.36 -6.82
CA ILE A 261 24.72 -5.30 -5.38
C ILE A 261 24.20 -3.89 -5.10
N SER A 262 23.12 -3.78 -4.34
CA SER A 262 22.63 -2.50 -3.84
C SER A 262 22.25 -2.59 -2.37
N GLY A 263 22.42 -1.47 -1.66
CA GLY A 263 21.95 -1.30 -0.30
C GLY A 263 21.21 0.03 -0.17
N SER A 264 20.11 0.05 0.57
CA SER A 264 19.40 1.30 0.84
C SER A 264 18.98 1.46 2.29
N PHE A 265 18.90 2.72 2.69
CA PHE A 265 18.34 3.16 3.96
C PHE A 265 17.30 4.26 3.71
N MET A 266 16.14 4.14 4.35
CA MET A 266 15.08 5.12 4.32
C MET A 266 14.60 5.39 5.75
N ASP A 267 14.47 6.67 6.11
CA ASP A 267 13.86 7.13 7.37
C ASP A 267 12.82 8.20 7.04
N ASN A 268 11.56 7.82 7.10
CA ASN A 268 10.42 8.71 6.84
C ASN A 268 9.69 9.00 8.15
N LYS A 269 9.43 10.27 8.40
CA LYS A 269 8.61 10.72 9.52
C LYS A 269 7.26 11.19 9.00
N GLY A 270 6.19 10.78 9.69
CA GLY A 270 4.85 11.24 9.39
C GLY A 270 4.50 12.55 10.09
N ILE A 271 3.45 13.20 9.60
CA ILE A 271 2.91 14.42 10.20
C ILE A 271 2.30 14.18 11.58
N THR A 272 1.73 12.98 11.81
CA THR A 272 1.23 12.60 13.14
C THR A 272 2.40 12.39 14.09
N PRO A 273 2.34 12.92 15.33
CA PRO A 273 3.38 12.71 16.33
C PRO A 273 3.70 11.23 16.52
N ARG A 274 4.99 10.92 16.72
CA ARG A 274 5.52 9.56 16.90
C ARG A 274 5.40 8.63 15.69
N SER A 275 4.72 9.02 14.61
CA SER A 275 4.66 8.20 13.39
C SER A 275 5.99 8.25 12.64
N TYR A 276 6.46 7.08 12.22
CA TYR A 276 7.69 6.91 11.45
C TYR A 276 7.71 5.60 10.67
N ARG A 277 8.58 5.54 9.66
CA ARG A 277 8.94 4.31 8.94
C ARG A 277 10.43 4.33 8.61
N LYS A 278 11.15 3.33 9.08
CA LYS A 278 12.54 3.05 8.70
C LYS A 278 12.57 1.78 7.86
N ARG A 279 13.33 1.80 6.77
CA ARG A 279 13.51 0.61 5.91
C ARG A 279 14.97 0.47 5.53
N TYR A 280 15.46 -0.76 5.58
CA TYR A 280 16.78 -1.17 5.11
C TYR A 280 16.57 -2.23 4.06
N THR A 281 17.22 -2.11 2.91
CA THR A 281 17.18 -3.15 1.87
C THR A 281 18.59 -3.52 1.43
N LEU A 282 18.77 -4.78 1.10
CA LEU A 282 19.96 -5.30 0.45
C LEU A 282 19.53 -6.18 -0.71
N ARG A 283 20.08 -5.91 -1.89
CA ARG A 283 19.85 -6.70 -3.07
C ARG A 283 21.17 -7.20 -3.66
N MET A 284 21.18 -8.45 -4.08
CA MET A 284 22.28 -9.06 -4.82
C MET A 284 21.73 -9.76 -6.05
N ASN A 285 22.43 -9.62 -7.16
CA ASN A 285 22.15 -10.32 -8.40
C ASN A 285 23.48 -10.80 -8.99
N LEU A 286 23.56 -12.09 -9.26
CA LEU A 286 24.71 -12.76 -9.85
C LEU A 286 24.25 -13.56 -11.05
N ASP A 287 24.86 -13.32 -12.20
CA ASP A 287 24.74 -14.17 -13.38
C ASP A 287 26.12 -14.72 -13.73
N GLN A 288 26.24 -16.05 -13.88
CA GLN A 288 27.48 -16.76 -14.17
C GLN A 288 27.31 -17.67 -15.39
N ASN A 289 28.10 -17.45 -16.41
CA ASN A 289 28.23 -18.36 -17.55
C ASN A 289 29.29 -19.42 -17.26
N LEU A 290 28.91 -20.67 -17.35
CA LEU A 290 29.80 -21.84 -17.25
C LEU A 290 30.01 -22.42 -18.66
N GLY A 291 31.03 -21.91 -19.34
CA GLY A 291 31.27 -22.20 -20.74
C GLY A 291 30.15 -21.62 -21.64
N LYS A 292 29.96 -22.20 -22.82
CA LYS A 292 29.02 -21.70 -23.83
C LYS A 292 27.57 -22.19 -23.68
N TYR A 293 27.35 -23.21 -22.88
CA TYR A 293 26.06 -23.91 -22.80
C TYR A 293 25.28 -23.63 -21.53
N ILE A 294 25.92 -23.38 -20.40
CA ILE A 294 25.28 -23.29 -19.11
C ILE A 294 25.38 -21.86 -18.59
N THR A 295 24.26 -21.32 -18.16
CA THR A 295 24.18 -20.07 -17.38
C THR A 295 23.46 -20.35 -16.07
N MET A 296 24.05 -19.93 -14.96
CA MET A 296 23.42 -19.99 -13.64
C MET A 296 23.29 -18.57 -13.08
N GLY A 297 22.31 -18.34 -12.23
CA GLY A 297 22.21 -17.07 -11.56
C GLY A 297 21.44 -17.16 -10.26
N ALA A 298 21.68 -16.16 -9.42
CA ALA A 298 21.04 -15.98 -8.14
C ALA A 298 20.61 -14.54 -7.98
N THR A 299 19.40 -14.33 -7.50
CA THR A 299 18.90 -13.02 -7.09
C THR A 299 18.40 -13.14 -5.66
N THR A 300 18.82 -12.23 -4.79
CA THR A 300 18.35 -12.17 -3.40
C THR A 300 17.98 -10.75 -3.06
N ASN A 301 16.80 -10.59 -2.47
CA ASN A 301 16.36 -9.35 -1.85
C ASN A 301 16.16 -9.61 -0.37
N PHE A 302 16.70 -8.76 0.44
CA PHE A 302 16.42 -8.68 1.87
C PHE A 302 15.84 -7.30 2.16
N ALA A 303 14.77 -7.24 2.94
CA ALA A 303 14.21 -6.01 3.45
C ALA A 303 13.86 -6.16 4.94
N TYR A 304 14.29 -5.20 5.73
CA TYR A 304 13.85 -4.99 7.09
C TYR A 304 13.19 -3.64 7.20
N TRP A 305 12.03 -3.56 7.83
CA TRP A 305 11.43 -2.28 8.17
C TRP A 305 10.79 -2.31 9.54
N GLU A 306 10.85 -1.16 10.15
CA GLU A 306 10.27 -0.85 11.43
C GLU A 306 9.42 0.40 11.29
N TYR A 307 8.22 0.39 11.83
CA TYR A 307 7.36 1.54 11.79
C TYR A 307 6.39 1.59 12.97
N PHE A 308 5.84 2.78 13.18
CA PHE A 308 4.75 3.04 14.08
C PHE A 308 3.84 4.12 13.48
N ASN A 309 2.53 3.99 13.64
CA ASN A 309 1.57 4.95 13.09
C ASN A 309 1.34 6.16 13.99
N GLY A 310 1.89 6.17 15.20
CA GLY A 310 1.86 7.28 16.15
C GLY A 310 0.61 7.33 17.00
N THR A 311 -0.58 7.18 16.43
CA THR A 311 -1.84 7.10 17.16
C THR A 311 -2.35 5.69 17.22
N GLY A 312 -3.04 5.35 18.31
CA GLY A 312 -3.59 4.03 18.53
C GLY A 312 -4.40 3.53 17.34
N VAL A 313 -4.15 2.28 17.00
CA VAL A 313 -4.93 1.59 15.98
C VAL A 313 -6.31 1.32 16.55
N GLY A 314 -7.32 1.84 15.93
CA GLY A 314 -8.67 1.35 16.18
C GLY A 314 -9.66 2.35 16.73
N GLY A 315 -9.31 3.59 16.86
CA GLY A 315 -10.30 4.61 17.18
C GLY A 315 -10.60 5.50 15.98
N ASN A 316 -11.81 5.94 15.87
CA ASN A 316 -12.23 7.06 15.02
C ASN A 316 -11.58 8.40 15.49
N TRP A 317 -10.53 8.34 16.28
CA TRP A 317 -9.92 9.39 17.09
C TRP A 317 -8.54 9.80 16.59
N ASN A 318 -8.32 9.66 15.31
CA ASN A 318 -7.20 10.29 14.63
C ASN A 318 -7.46 11.81 14.62
N PRO A 319 -6.54 12.66 15.07
CA PRO A 319 -6.70 14.13 14.98
C PRO A 319 -7.02 14.62 13.57
N LEU A 320 -6.62 13.87 12.56
CA LEU A 320 -6.96 14.14 11.15
C LEU A 320 -8.36 13.63 10.77
N GLY A 321 -8.90 12.63 11.46
CA GLY A 321 -10.18 12.00 11.15
C GLY A 321 -11.34 12.52 12.01
N THR A 322 -11.06 13.02 13.21
CA THR A 322 -12.06 13.53 14.15
C THR A 322 -12.97 14.59 13.54
N PRO A 323 -12.51 15.54 12.71
CA PRO A 323 -13.36 16.53 12.06
C PRO A 323 -14.45 15.99 11.15
N TYR A 324 -14.38 14.71 10.77
CA TYR A 324 -15.24 14.17 9.72
C TYR A 324 -16.32 13.22 10.20
N TYR A 325 -16.19 12.68 11.41
CA TYR A 325 -16.99 11.53 11.83
C TYR A 325 -18.00 11.83 12.93
N SER A 326 -17.91 12.97 13.57
CA SER A 326 -18.93 13.35 14.53
C SER A 326 -19.96 14.23 13.83
N PRO A 327 -21.21 13.79 13.75
CA PRO A 327 -22.30 14.60 13.20
C PRO A 327 -22.45 15.93 13.90
N GLY A 328 -21.82 16.08 15.03
CA GLY A 328 -21.99 17.22 15.87
C GLY A 328 -20.77 17.94 16.29
N GLY A 329 -19.62 17.69 15.75
CA GLY A 329 -18.61 18.57 16.19
C GLY A 329 -17.21 18.08 16.29
N SER A 330 -16.93 16.93 15.76
CA SER A 330 -15.55 16.48 15.79
C SER A 330 -14.58 17.34 14.99
N GLY A 331 -15.10 18.18 14.13
CA GLY A 331 -14.33 19.21 13.49
C GLY A 331 -14.44 20.56 14.19
N ASP A 332 -15.29 20.62 15.19
CA ASP A 332 -15.68 21.87 15.80
C ASP A 332 -15.02 21.95 17.18
N TYR A 333 -13.75 22.14 17.17
CA TYR A 333 -12.90 22.24 18.35
C TYR A 333 -12.99 23.61 19.03
N GLY A 334 -14.13 24.25 18.86
CA GLY A 334 -14.30 25.64 19.26
C GLY A 334 -14.50 25.82 20.75
N VAL A 335 -15.73 25.98 21.17
CA VAL A 335 -16.08 26.51 22.49
C VAL A 335 -15.51 25.66 23.64
N GLY A 336 -15.45 24.37 23.49
CA GLY A 336 -14.84 23.47 24.48
C GLY A 336 -13.41 23.07 24.17
N GLY A 337 -12.75 23.76 23.24
CA GLY A 337 -11.44 23.38 22.74
C GLY A 337 -10.28 23.34 23.71
N ASP A 338 -10.52 23.62 24.98
CA ASP A 338 -9.56 23.49 26.04
C ASP A 338 -9.30 22.03 26.37
N ILE A 339 -8.08 21.56 26.19
CA ILE A 339 -7.70 20.15 26.47
C ILE A 339 -7.31 19.92 27.93
N THR A 340 -7.18 20.99 28.70
CA THR A 340 -6.73 20.94 30.10
C THR A 340 -7.62 21.78 30.98
N GLN A 341 -7.61 21.45 32.25
CA GLN A 341 -8.33 22.20 33.25
C GLN A 341 -7.79 23.63 33.42
N ASP A 342 -6.48 23.81 33.21
CA ASP A 342 -5.77 25.10 33.36
C ASP A 342 -5.13 25.61 32.06
N GLY A 343 -5.47 25.02 30.91
CA GLY A 343 -4.86 25.36 29.63
C GLY A 343 -3.49 24.75 29.36
N ASP A 344 -2.99 23.88 30.26
CA ASP A 344 -1.74 23.19 30.07
C ASP A 344 -1.95 21.68 29.82
N PRO A 345 -1.61 21.16 28.63
CA PRO A 345 -1.74 19.75 28.29
C PRO A 345 -1.05 18.80 29.26
N ALA A 346 -0.05 19.27 30.01
CA ALA A 346 0.72 18.46 30.94
C ALA A 346 0.08 18.37 32.34
N LEU A 347 -0.83 19.28 32.70
CA LEU A 347 -1.33 19.40 34.08
C LEU A 347 -2.64 18.68 34.35
N GLY A 348 -3.38 18.28 33.35
CA GLY A 348 -4.62 17.53 33.56
C GLY A 348 -5.47 17.47 32.31
N LEU A 349 -5.48 16.33 31.65
CA LEU A 349 -6.28 16.11 30.47
C LEU A 349 -7.77 15.95 30.81
N VAL A 350 -8.62 16.66 30.10
CA VAL A 350 -10.05 16.52 30.19
C VAL A 350 -10.50 15.39 29.27
N PRO A 351 -11.19 14.36 29.76
CA PRO A 351 -11.61 13.23 28.94
C PRO A 351 -12.50 13.61 27.76
N HIS A 352 -13.46 14.50 27.99
CA HIS A 352 -14.44 14.96 27.03
C HIS A 352 -14.42 16.50 26.91
N PRO A 353 -13.51 17.07 26.14
CA PRO A 353 -13.28 18.51 26.13
C PRO A 353 -14.46 19.32 25.56
N THR A 354 -15.30 18.69 24.74
CA THR A 354 -16.48 19.31 24.15
C THR A 354 -17.77 19.07 24.97
N GLY A 355 -17.68 18.34 26.07
CA GLY A 355 -18.85 17.90 26.83
C GLY A 355 -19.62 16.73 26.21
N GLU A 356 -19.31 16.34 24.99
CA GLU A 356 -19.96 15.22 24.31
C GLU A 356 -19.34 13.89 24.76
N GLY A 357 -20.10 13.01 25.38
CA GLY A 357 -19.64 11.74 25.94
C GLY A 357 -19.05 10.74 24.94
N MET A 358 -19.14 11.02 23.65
CA MET A 358 -18.59 10.22 22.58
C MET A 358 -17.30 10.80 21.96
N LEU A 359 -16.94 12.02 22.30
CA LEU A 359 -15.74 12.71 21.78
C LEU A 359 -14.67 12.74 22.87
N TRP A 360 -13.71 11.85 22.71
CA TRP A 360 -12.60 11.73 23.63
C TRP A 360 -11.46 12.66 23.28
N ASN A 361 -10.71 13.09 24.25
CA ASN A 361 -9.51 13.87 24.05
C ASN A 361 -8.41 12.99 23.40
N PRO A 362 -7.97 13.29 22.15
CA PRO A 362 -7.01 12.47 21.43
C PRO A 362 -5.61 12.43 22.07
N PHE A 363 -5.29 13.36 22.95
CA PHE A 363 -3.99 13.39 23.64
C PHE A 363 -3.81 12.22 24.60
N TYR A 364 -4.88 11.61 25.08
CA TYR A 364 -4.79 10.36 25.84
C TYR A 364 -4.21 9.22 25.00
N ASP A 365 -4.52 9.18 23.72
CA ASP A 365 -3.95 8.18 22.81
C ASP A 365 -2.53 8.54 22.39
N PHE A 366 -2.21 9.82 22.20
CA PHE A 366 -0.84 10.23 21.90
C PHE A 366 0.15 9.89 23.01
N THR A 367 -0.26 10.00 24.26
CA THR A 367 0.59 9.71 25.43
C THR A 367 0.44 8.27 25.91
N GLY A 368 -0.75 7.72 25.81
CA GLY A 368 -1.13 6.43 26.39
C GLY A 368 -0.97 5.22 25.45
N THR A 369 -0.61 5.42 24.18
CA THR A 369 -0.40 4.32 23.25
C THR A 369 1.08 4.19 22.89
N GLU A 370 1.63 2.99 23.02
CA GLU A 370 3.00 2.66 22.61
C GLU A 370 2.95 1.49 21.64
N GLY A 371 3.70 1.57 20.55
CA GLY A 371 3.65 0.50 19.57
C GLY A 371 4.85 0.45 18.65
N LYS A 372 5.04 -0.71 18.06
CA LYS A 372 6.10 -0.96 17.10
C LYS A 372 5.73 -2.14 16.20
N THR A 373 5.87 -1.95 14.91
CA THR A 373 5.77 -3.03 13.93
C THR A 373 7.13 -3.25 13.30
N LYS A 374 7.60 -4.49 13.34
CA LYS A 374 8.84 -4.94 12.67
C LYS A 374 8.51 -5.97 11.63
N ARG A 375 9.15 -5.89 10.49
CA ARG A 375 8.97 -6.85 9.39
C ARG A 375 10.32 -7.18 8.76
N ASN A 376 10.52 -8.47 8.49
CA ASN A 376 11.64 -8.98 7.74
C ASN A 376 11.10 -9.72 6.52
N ARG A 377 11.71 -9.51 5.36
CA ARG A 377 11.39 -10.27 4.16
C ARG A 377 12.66 -10.66 3.41
N ILE A 378 12.67 -11.89 2.94
CA ILE A 378 13.73 -12.43 2.08
C ILE A 378 13.03 -13.05 0.87
N ASP A 379 13.32 -12.55 -0.32
CA ASP A 379 12.94 -13.18 -1.57
C ASP A 379 14.24 -13.61 -2.28
N ALA A 380 14.36 -14.89 -2.59
CA ALA A 380 15.52 -15.42 -3.29
C ALA A 380 15.08 -16.24 -4.49
N THR A 381 15.80 -16.12 -5.59
CA THR A 381 15.60 -16.90 -6.81
C THR A 381 16.94 -17.44 -7.27
N LEU A 382 16.99 -18.74 -7.48
CA LEU A 382 18.10 -19.43 -8.14
C LEU A 382 17.62 -19.90 -9.51
N TYR A 383 18.45 -19.80 -10.52
CA TYR A 383 18.15 -20.42 -11.79
C TYR A 383 19.36 -21.11 -12.42
N ALA A 384 19.10 -22.12 -13.21
CA ALA A 384 20.06 -22.74 -14.11
C ALA A 384 19.42 -22.85 -15.51
N MET A 385 20.16 -22.47 -16.53
CA MET A 385 19.73 -22.53 -17.93
C MET A 385 20.77 -23.26 -18.77
N ILE A 386 20.33 -24.25 -19.52
CA ILE A 386 21.14 -24.96 -20.50
C ILE A 386 20.69 -24.51 -21.89
N LYS A 387 21.61 -23.97 -22.67
CA LYS A 387 21.41 -23.63 -24.08
C LYS A 387 21.85 -24.82 -24.92
N LEU A 388 20.89 -25.47 -25.56
CA LEU A 388 21.15 -26.57 -26.48
C LEU A 388 21.32 -26.05 -27.91
N ASN A 389 21.84 -26.88 -28.80
CA ASN A 389 21.98 -26.49 -30.20
C ASN A 389 20.62 -26.26 -30.87
N ASN A 390 20.58 -25.52 -31.96
CA ASN A 390 19.39 -25.29 -32.80
C ASN A 390 18.24 -24.48 -32.14
N GLY A 391 18.52 -23.61 -31.18
CA GLY A 391 17.51 -22.73 -30.59
C GLY A 391 16.70 -23.34 -29.45
N LEU A 392 17.06 -24.53 -28.99
CA LEU A 392 16.44 -25.17 -27.83
C LEU A 392 17.16 -24.75 -26.54
N SER A 393 16.42 -24.38 -25.51
CA SER A 393 16.94 -24.10 -24.17
C SER A 393 16.02 -24.67 -23.10
N TYR A 394 16.64 -25.10 -22.00
CA TYR A 394 15.93 -25.57 -20.82
C TYR A 394 16.40 -24.77 -19.60
N ARG A 395 15.45 -24.26 -18.83
CA ARG A 395 15.71 -23.46 -17.65
C ARG A 395 14.92 -24.02 -16.45
N VAL A 396 15.57 -24.08 -15.31
CA VAL A 396 14.94 -24.35 -14.01
C VAL A 396 15.05 -23.10 -13.18
N ASN A 397 13.94 -22.65 -12.59
CA ASN A 397 13.90 -21.60 -11.59
C ASN A 397 13.44 -22.21 -10.26
N PHE A 398 14.13 -21.85 -9.19
CA PHE A 398 13.67 -22.09 -7.82
C PHE A 398 13.59 -20.75 -7.10
N GLY A 399 12.37 -20.34 -6.74
CA GLY A 399 12.11 -19.14 -5.96
C GLY A 399 11.66 -19.50 -4.56
N THR A 400 12.08 -18.73 -3.56
CA THR A 400 11.56 -18.81 -2.19
C THR A 400 11.31 -17.44 -1.63
N ASP A 401 10.24 -17.31 -0.86
CA ASP A 401 9.88 -16.11 -0.11
C ASP A 401 9.68 -16.47 1.36
N TYR A 402 10.28 -15.68 2.22
CA TYR A 402 10.12 -15.74 3.66
C TYR A 402 9.74 -14.36 4.20
N TYR A 403 8.67 -14.32 4.98
CA TYR A 403 8.25 -13.12 5.68
C TYR A 403 8.05 -13.41 7.16
N SER A 404 8.55 -12.51 8.00
CA SER A 404 8.32 -12.52 9.45
C SER A 404 7.87 -11.12 9.88
N GLY A 405 6.68 -11.01 10.41
CA GLY A 405 6.11 -9.78 10.95
C GLY A 405 5.89 -9.90 12.46
N GLN A 406 6.22 -8.84 13.18
CA GLN A 406 5.88 -8.65 14.60
C GLN A 406 5.19 -7.29 14.76
N GLU A 407 4.02 -7.28 15.37
CA GLU A 407 3.30 -6.08 15.78
C GLU A 407 3.14 -6.10 17.29
N GLN A 408 3.53 -5.03 17.94
CA GLN A 408 3.51 -4.89 19.41
C GLN A 408 2.76 -3.59 19.71
N MET A 409 1.72 -3.67 20.53
CA MET A 409 0.88 -2.54 20.90
C MET A 409 0.59 -2.57 22.39
N PHE A 410 0.63 -1.40 22.99
CA PHE A 410 0.24 -1.17 24.38
C PHE A 410 -0.70 0.03 24.42
N TYR A 411 -1.72 -0.07 25.25
CA TYR A 411 -2.71 0.95 25.52
C TYR A 411 -2.78 1.15 27.04
N ALA A 412 -2.47 2.36 27.49
CA ALA A 412 -2.56 2.73 28.90
C ALA A 412 -4.02 2.73 29.39
N LYS A 413 -4.22 2.74 30.69
CA LYS A 413 -5.55 2.84 31.32
C LYS A 413 -6.32 4.07 30.88
N ALA A 414 -5.61 5.15 30.62
CA ALA A 414 -6.18 6.41 30.14
C ALA A 414 -6.39 6.46 28.62
N SER A 415 -6.03 5.41 27.86
CA SER A 415 -6.27 5.38 26.42
C SER A 415 -7.76 5.29 26.10
N THR A 416 -8.21 6.07 25.12
CA THR A 416 -9.60 6.06 24.66
C THR A 416 -10.00 4.73 24.06
N SER A 417 -9.06 3.99 23.44
CA SER A 417 -9.28 2.66 22.89
C SER A 417 -9.64 1.60 23.95
N GLN A 418 -9.44 1.90 25.23
CA GLN A 418 -9.85 1.08 26.38
C GLN A 418 -10.99 1.70 27.18
N GLY A 419 -11.52 2.84 26.77
CA GLY A 419 -12.62 3.51 27.47
C GLY A 419 -12.24 3.94 28.89
N PHE A 420 -10.98 4.34 29.12
CA PHE A 420 -10.42 4.67 30.45
C PHE A 420 -10.54 3.50 31.45
N GLY A 421 -10.37 2.29 30.98
CA GLY A 421 -10.50 1.09 31.79
C GLY A 421 -9.17 0.50 32.24
N ASN A 422 -8.91 -0.72 31.81
CA ASN A 422 -7.72 -1.46 32.12
C ASN A 422 -6.65 -1.29 31.03
N ALA A 423 -5.38 -1.17 31.42
CA ALA A 423 -4.29 -1.20 30.46
C ALA A 423 -4.31 -2.52 29.67
N LYS A 424 -4.10 -2.43 28.34
CA LYS A 424 -4.08 -3.56 27.42
C LYS A 424 -2.79 -3.61 26.64
N ALA A 425 -2.30 -4.81 26.39
CA ALA A 425 -1.22 -5.00 25.42
C ALA A 425 -1.53 -6.16 24.46
N GLU A 426 -0.98 -6.07 23.27
CA GLU A 426 -1.14 -7.08 22.23
C GLU A 426 0.18 -7.29 21.50
N GLN A 427 0.51 -8.54 21.24
CA GLN A 427 1.61 -8.93 20.38
C GLN A 427 1.08 -9.86 19.29
N LYS A 428 1.35 -9.50 18.03
CA LYS A 428 1.06 -10.35 16.88
C LYS A 428 2.37 -10.77 16.24
N ALA A 429 2.46 -12.04 15.86
CA ALA A 429 3.53 -12.59 15.03
C ALA A 429 2.91 -13.29 13.83
N VAL A 430 3.54 -13.15 12.68
CA VAL A 430 3.14 -13.88 11.48
C VAL A 430 4.39 -14.38 10.76
N PHE A 431 4.34 -15.64 10.31
CA PHE A 431 5.40 -16.26 9.53
C PHE A 431 4.80 -16.78 8.23
N ASP A 432 5.23 -16.21 7.12
CA ASP A 432 4.86 -16.67 5.78
C ASP A 432 6.07 -17.34 5.14
N ARG A 433 5.83 -18.48 4.49
CA ARG A 433 6.86 -19.22 3.77
C ARG A 433 6.29 -19.67 2.44
N GLY A 434 6.96 -19.30 1.38
CA GLY A 434 6.60 -19.70 0.02
C GLY A 434 7.78 -20.30 -0.73
N TRP A 435 7.48 -21.20 -1.66
CA TRP A 435 8.43 -21.60 -2.68
C TRP A 435 7.73 -21.87 -4.01
N THR A 436 8.47 -21.65 -5.08
CA THR A 436 8.06 -21.89 -6.47
C THR A 436 9.17 -22.61 -7.20
N LEU A 437 8.85 -23.71 -7.86
CA LEU A 437 9.74 -24.41 -8.77
C LEU A 437 9.14 -24.37 -10.17
N GLU A 438 9.95 -23.99 -11.16
CA GLU A 438 9.52 -23.93 -12.55
C GLU A 438 10.53 -24.62 -13.47
N HIS A 439 10.01 -25.44 -14.37
CA HIS A 439 10.72 -26.04 -15.49
C HIS A 439 10.24 -25.39 -16.77
N ILE A 440 11.15 -24.79 -17.53
CA ILE A 440 10.83 -24.00 -18.72
C ILE A 440 11.64 -24.57 -19.88
N LEU A 441 10.95 -25.13 -20.87
CA LEU A 441 11.52 -25.58 -22.13
C LEU A 441 11.14 -24.56 -23.21
N SER A 442 12.13 -24.01 -23.90
CA SER A 442 11.92 -23.01 -24.96
C SER A 442 12.65 -23.41 -26.22
N TYR A 443 11.95 -23.23 -27.35
CA TYR A 443 12.51 -23.43 -28.69
C TYR A 443 12.23 -22.19 -29.53
N ALA A 444 13.27 -21.58 -30.10
CA ALA A 444 13.16 -20.42 -30.95
C ALA A 444 13.97 -20.62 -32.25
N LYS A 445 13.31 -20.53 -33.40
CA LYS A 445 13.94 -20.70 -34.70
C LYS A 445 13.30 -19.81 -35.76
N THR A 446 14.14 -19.21 -36.59
CA THR A 446 13.73 -18.50 -37.80
C THR A 446 14.18 -19.33 -39.01
N PHE A 447 13.31 -19.54 -39.98
CA PHE A 447 13.54 -20.28 -41.20
C PHE A 447 12.87 -19.59 -42.39
N GLY A 448 13.67 -19.02 -43.31
CA GLY A 448 13.17 -18.17 -44.37
C GLY A 448 12.38 -16.98 -43.82
N GLN A 449 11.13 -16.81 -44.26
CA GLN A 449 10.23 -15.75 -43.78
C GLN A 449 9.40 -16.13 -42.53
N HIS A 450 9.67 -17.28 -41.95
CA HIS A 450 8.90 -17.82 -40.81
C HIS A 450 9.71 -17.72 -39.52
N SER A 451 9.07 -17.33 -38.44
CA SER A 451 9.60 -17.39 -37.09
C SER A 451 8.69 -18.25 -36.21
N LEU A 452 9.27 -19.13 -35.40
CA LEU A 452 8.54 -19.99 -34.48
C LEU A 452 9.19 -19.92 -33.11
N ASN A 453 8.39 -19.58 -32.08
CA ASN A 453 8.79 -19.66 -30.69
C ASN A 453 7.80 -20.55 -29.94
N LEU A 454 8.31 -21.64 -29.37
CA LEU A 454 7.52 -22.56 -28.52
C LEU A 454 8.03 -22.45 -27.09
N THR A 455 7.12 -22.47 -26.13
CA THR A 455 7.45 -22.48 -24.70
C THR A 455 6.55 -23.48 -23.99
N ALA A 456 7.15 -24.39 -23.25
CA ALA A 456 6.43 -25.29 -22.34
C ALA A 456 6.91 -25.03 -20.91
N VAL A 457 5.98 -24.90 -19.97
CA VAL A 457 6.27 -24.64 -18.55
C VAL A 457 5.53 -25.63 -17.69
N GLN A 458 6.23 -26.20 -16.73
CA GLN A 458 5.63 -26.88 -15.58
C GLN A 458 6.03 -26.08 -14.35
N SER A 459 5.08 -25.76 -13.47
CA SER A 459 5.37 -25.08 -12.21
C SER A 459 4.65 -25.73 -11.03
N ALA A 460 5.32 -25.71 -9.88
CA ALA A 460 4.77 -26.11 -8.60
C ALA A 460 5.03 -25.04 -7.56
N GLN A 461 4.04 -24.76 -6.72
CA GLN A 461 4.12 -23.76 -5.68
C GLN A 461 3.50 -24.26 -4.39
N LYS A 462 4.05 -23.82 -3.27
CA LYS A 462 3.47 -23.99 -1.94
C LYS A 462 3.63 -22.69 -1.17
N PHE A 463 2.61 -22.36 -0.38
CA PHE A 463 2.63 -21.25 0.54
C PHE A 463 2.04 -21.68 1.87
N THR A 464 2.64 -21.22 2.97
CA THR A 464 2.14 -21.40 4.35
C THR A 464 2.16 -20.08 5.08
N GLN A 465 1.17 -19.86 5.93
CA GLN A 465 1.07 -18.71 6.81
C GLN A 465 0.68 -19.17 8.23
N GLU A 466 1.39 -18.69 9.23
CA GLU A 466 1.23 -19.05 10.64
C GLU A 466 1.10 -17.76 11.48
N PRO A 467 -0.10 -17.17 11.60
CA PRO A 467 -0.32 -16.05 12.50
C PRO A 467 -0.54 -16.52 13.94
N LEU A 468 0.02 -15.75 14.88
CA LEU A 468 -0.15 -15.89 16.31
C LEU A 468 -0.46 -14.51 16.90
N THR A 469 -1.49 -14.40 17.73
CA THR A 469 -1.81 -13.20 18.51
C THR A 469 -1.88 -13.56 19.97
N ALA A 470 -1.15 -12.84 20.79
CA ALA A 470 -1.25 -12.89 22.24
C ALA A 470 -1.69 -11.51 22.76
N SER A 471 -2.62 -11.50 23.72
CA SER A 471 -3.14 -10.26 24.32
C SER A 471 -3.23 -10.37 25.84
N GLY A 472 -3.13 -9.24 26.51
CA GLY A 472 -3.33 -9.12 27.95
C GLY A 472 -4.11 -7.86 28.27
N VAL A 473 -5.11 -7.99 29.15
CA VAL A 473 -5.92 -6.89 29.68
C VAL A 473 -5.75 -6.85 31.21
N GLY A 474 -5.70 -5.65 31.77
CA GLY A 474 -5.45 -5.47 33.20
C GLY A 474 -3.97 -5.64 33.56
N ILE A 475 -3.08 -5.01 32.79
CA ILE A 475 -1.64 -4.98 33.09
C ILE A 475 -1.42 -4.08 34.29
N PRO A 476 -0.87 -4.60 35.41
CA PRO A 476 -0.78 -3.86 36.67
C PRO A 476 0.22 -2.70 36.63
N LEU A 477 1.32 -2.86 35.91
CA LEU A 477 2.39 -1.87 35.76
C LEU A 477 2.51 -1.45 34.31
N GLU A 478 2.05 -0.24 33.98
CA GLU A 478 2.07 0.28 32.59
C GLU A 478 3.48 0.41 32.00
N SER A 479 4.50 0.58 32.87
CA SER A 479 5.91 0.60 32.44
C SER A 479 6.39 -0.71 31.82
N GLN A 480 5.67 -1.83 32.02
CA GLN A 480 5.97 -3.10 31.35
C GLN A 480 5.55 -3.11 29.88
N LEU A 481 4.68 -2.18 29.47
CA LEU A 481 4.17 -2.07 28.10
C LEU A 481 3.66 -3.44 27.60
N TYR A 482 4.06 -3.83 26.42
CA TYR A 482 3.74 -5.11 25.78
C TYR A 482 4.76 -6.24 26.08
N TYR A 483 5.77 -5.99 26.93
CA TYR A 483 6.84 -6.97 27.17
C TYR A 483 6.46 -8.10 28.13
N ASN A 484 5.43 -7.90 28.97
CA ASN A 484 5.01 -8.91 29.95
C ASN A 484 3.49 -9.12 29.96
N LEU A 485 2.99 -9.80 28.93
CA LEU A 485 1.56 -10.18 28.86
C LEU A 485 1.16 -11.16 29.97
N GLY A 486 2.13 -11.92 30.53
CA GLY A 486 1.87 -12.86 31.60
C GLY A 486 1.44 -12.22 32.91
N SER A 487 1.69 -10.92 33.12
CA SER A 487 1.23 -10.18 34.31
C SER A 487 -0.22 -9.69 34.22
N ALA A 488 -0.84 -9.78 33.03
CA ALA A 488 -2.21 -9.30 32.82
C ALA A 488 -3.24 -10.13 33.58
N THR A 489 -4.29 -9.48 34.08
CA THR A 489 -5.41 -10.15 34.76
C THR A 489 -6.15 -11.11 33.83
N THR A 490 -6.32 -10.71 32.57
CA THR A 490 -6.94 -11.55 31.53
C THR A 490 -5.97 -11.70 30.38
N GLN A 491 -5.73 -12.93 29.98
CA GLN A 491 -4.83 -13.26 28.86
C GLN A 491 -5.62 -13.95 27.76
N GLY A 492 -5.25 -13.67 26.52
CA GLY A 492 -5.84 -14.29 25.34
C GLY A 492 -4.77 -14.72 24.35
N VAL A 493 -4.95 -15.89 23.73
CA VAL A 493 -4.08 -16.38 22.66
C VAL A 493 -4.94 -16.90 21.52
N THR A 494 -4.61 -16.50 20.30
CA THR A 494 -5.22 -17.04 19.07
C THR A 494 -4.14 -17.39 18.08
N SER A 495 -4.31 -18.50 17.38
CA SER A 495 -3.41 -18.92 16.30
C SER A 495 -4.21 -19.48 15.14
N ASN A 496 -3.62 -19.45 13.95
CA ASN A 496 -4.20 -20.05 12.77
C ASN A 496 -3.09 -20.63 11.89
N PHE A 497 -3.46 -21.50 10.97
CA PHE A 497 -2.58 -22.06 9.96
C PHE A 497 -3.30 -22.08 8.61
N THR A 498 -2.67 -21.48 7.62
CA THR A 498 -3.17 -21.50 6.24
C THR A 498 -2.11 -22.07 5.32
N GLN A 499 -2.48 -23.03 4.49
CA GLN A 499 -1.61 -23.61 3.48
C GLN A 499 -2.35 -23.75 2.17
N TRP A 500 -1.65 -23.50 1.07
CA TRP A 500 -2.14 -23.83 -0.26
C TRP A 500 -1.01 -24.29 -1.17
N THR A 501 -1.38 -25.07 -2.17
CA THR A 501 -0.50 -25.53 -3.24
C THR A 501 -1.13 -25.23 -4.60
N LEU A 502 -0.29 -24.98 -5.59
CA LEU A 502 -0.66 -24.77 -6.97
C LEU A 502 0.28 -25.53 -7.88
N MET A 503 -0.24 -26.32 -8.79
CA MET A 503 0.50 -26.98 -9.85
C MET A 503 -0.02 -26.53 -11.20
N SER A 504 0.87 -26.28 -12.16
CA SER A 504 0.46 -25.73 -13.45
C SER A 504 1.27 -26.30 -14.59
N TRP A 505 0.59 -26.49 -15.72
CA TRP A 505 1.18 -26.83 -17.01
C TRP A 505 0.80 -25.76 -18.02
N MET A 506 1.75 -25.30 -18.83
CA MET A 506 1.48 -24.28 -19.84
C MET A 506 2.25 -24.61 -21.13
N GLY A 507 1.55 -24.49 -22.25
CA GLY A 507 2.12 -24.49 -23.59
C GLY A 507 1.79 -23.18 -24.30
N ARG A 508 2.78 -22.59 -24.97
CA ARG A 508 2.59 -21.39 -25.80
C ARG A 508 3.35 -21.57 -27.13
N ALA A 509 2.68 -21.19 -28.21
CA ALA A 509 3.26 -21.08 -29.54
C ALA A 509 3.08 -19.66 -30.08
N ILE A 510 4.16 -19.05 -30.55
CA ILE A 510 4.15 -17.78 -31.26
C ILE A 510 4.72 -18.05 -32.65
N TYR A 511 3.90 -17.82 -33.67
CA TYR A 511 4.27 -17.96 -35.05
C TYR A 511 4.21 -16.61 -35.76
N GLY A 512 5.26 -16.28 -36.48
CA GLY A 512 5.37 -15.08 -37.28
C GLY A 512 5.70 -15.40 -38.74
N PHE A 513 5.10 -14.64 -39.65
CA PHE A 513 5.33 -14.72 -41.10
C PHE A 513 5.73 -13.36 -41.68
N LYS A 514 6.58 -13.35 -42.70
CA LYS A 514 7.12 -12.16 -43.36
C LYS A 514 7.70 -11.17 -42.36
N ASP A 515 8.75 -11.59 -41.64
CA ASP A 515 9.46 -10.75 -40.67
C ASP A 515 8.53 -10.31 -39.50
N ASN A 516 7.64 -11.19 -39.05
CA ASN A 516 6.61 -10.94 -38.06
C ASN A 516 5.57 -9.87 -38.47
N ARG A 517 5.31 -9.69 -39.78
CA ARG A 517 4.23 -8.83 -40.27
C ARG A 517 2.88 -9.39 -39.88
N TYR A 518 2.72 -10.71 -39.98
CA TYR A 518 1.55 -11.46 -39.53
C TYR A 518 1.97 -12.35 -38.37
N MET A 519 1.29 -12.26 -37.25
CA MET A 519 1.62 -13.04 -36.07
C MET A 519 0.40 -13.71 -35.48
N VAL A 520 0.58 -14.93 -35.02
CA VAL A 520 -0.40 -15.68 -34.22
C VAL A 520 0.25 -16.17 -32.95
N THR A 521 -0.39 -15.91 -31.82
CA THR A 521 -0.01 -16.45 -30.53
C THR A 521 -1.14 -17.35 -30.04
N ALA A 522 -0.83 -18.58 -29.67
CA ALA A 522 -1.75 -19.50 -29.01
C ALA A 522 -1.14 -19.99 -27.71
N SER A 523 -1.92 -20.04 -26.65
CA SER A 523 -1.48 -20.61 -25.38
C SER A 523 -2.60 -21.40 -24.70
N LEU A 524 -2.19 -22.41 -23.96
CA LEU A 524 -3.05 -23.18 -23.08
C LEU A 524 -2.34 -23.36 -21.75
N ARG A 525 -3.00 -22.95 -20.68
CA ARG A 525 -2.53 -23.20 -19.31
C ARG A 525 -3.56 -24.03 -18.57
N TYR A 526 -3.09 -24.96 -17.76
CA TYR A 526 -3.89 -25.85 -16.94
C TYR A 526 -3.41 -25.79 -15.50
N ASP A 527 -4.23 -25.22 -14.63
CA ASP A 527 -3.90 -24.96 -13.22
C ASP A 527 -4.69 -25.86 -12.29
N GLY A 528 -3.99 -26.53 -11.36
CA GLY A 528 -4.58 -27.30 -10.27
C GLY A 528 -4.30 -26.63 -8.93
N SER A 529 -5.35 -26.19 -8.22
CA SER A 529 -5.26 -25.47 -6.95
C SER A 529 -5.90 -26.25 -5.81
N SER A 530 -5.19 -26.33 -4.68
CA SER A 530 -5.74 -26.93 -3.45
C SER A 530 -6.86 -26.09 -2.81
N ARG A 531 -7.04 -24.83 -3.24
CA ARG A 531 -8.10 -23.93 -2.74
C ARG A 531 -9.47 -24.21 -3.33
N LEU A 532 -9.53 -24.92 -4.46
CA LEU A 532 -10.77 -25.25 -5.13
C LEU A 532 -11.37 -26.54 -4.57
N ALA A 533 -12.69 -26.65 -4.68
CA ALA A 533 -13.43 -27.81 -4.22
C ALA A 533 -12.98 -29.11 -4.88
N ASP A 534 -13.19 -30.23 -4.20
CA ASP A 534 -12.91 -31.55 -4.76
C ASP A 534 -13.71 -31.77 -6.04
N GLY A 535 -13.09 -32.39 -7.03
CA GLY A 535 -13.64 -32.56 -8.38
C GLY A 535 -13.50 -31.32 -9.28
N HIS A 536 -13.19 -30.15 -8.75
CA HIS A 536 -13.05 -28.89 -9.52
C HIS A 536 -11.68 -28.22 -9.33
N LYS A 537 -10.66 -28.96 -8.88
CA LYS A 537 -9.33 -28.41 -8.58
C LYS A 537 -8.58 -27.93 -9.81
N TRP A 538 -8.93 -28.42 -10.99
CA TRP A 538 -8.22 -28.15 -12.23
C TRP A 538 -9.04 -27.28 -13.18
N VAL A 539 -8.42 -26.22 -13.72
CA VAL A 539 -9.06 -25.28 -14.66
C VAL A 539 -8.12 -24.98 -15.82
N ALA A 540 -8.67 -24.96 -17.03
CA ALA A 540 -7.97 -24.63 -18.27
C ALA A 540 -8.16 -23.17 -18.66
N PHE A 541 -7.10 -22.53 -19.14
CA PHE A 541 -7.07 -21.14 -19.61
C PHE A 541 -6.52 -21.09 -21.04
N PRO A 542 -7.35 -21.33 -22.07
CA PRO A 542 -6.95 -21.17 -23.46
C PRO A 542 -6.91 -19.70 -23.85
N SER A 543 -5.99 -19.33 -24.74
CA SER A 543 -5.89 -17.98 -25.30
C SER A 543 -5.33 -18.01 -26.71
N VAL A 544 -5.91 -17.20 -27.60
CA VAL A 544 -5.42 -16.97 -28.96
C VAL A 544 -5.39 -15.48 -29.22
N ALA A 545 -4.31 -15.01 -29.85
CA ALA A 545 -4.19 -13.63 -30.30
C ALA A 545 -3.58 -13.60 -31.72
N VAL A 546 -4.06 -12.68 -32.54
CA VAL A 546 -3.56 -12.42 -33.89
C VAL A 546 -3.11 -10.97 -33.96
N ALA A 547 -2.00 -10.71 -34.65
CA ALA A 547 -1.57 -9.35 -34.91
C ALA A 547 -1.10 -9.20 -36.37
N TRP A 548 -1.45 -8.05 -36.96
CA TRP A 548 -1.03 -7.64 -38.30
C TRP A 548 -0.35 -6.28 -38.23
N ARG A 549 0.91 -6.23 -38.65
CA ARG A 549 1.66 -4.94 -38.79
C ARG A 549 1.35 -4.32 -40.12
N ILE A 550 0.35 -3.47 -40.15
CA ILE A 550 -0.14 -2.78 -41.35
C ILE A 550 0.91 -1.80 -41.86
N SER A 551 1.70 -1.18 -40.98
CA SER A 551 2.78 -0.27 -41.35
C SER A 551 3.86 -0.90 -42.25
N ASP A 552 3.98 -2.23 -42.23
CA ASP A 552 4.97 -2.94 -43.07
C ASP A 552 4.41 -3.36 -44.42
N GLU A 553 3.13 -3.09 -44.71
CA GLU A 553 2.53 -3.29 -46.02
C GLU A 553 2.97 -2.20 -47.01
N SER A 554 3.19 -2.58 -48.27
CA SER A 554 3.65 -1.65 -49.30
C SER A 554 2.72 -0.46 -49.49
N PHE A 555 1.39 -0.67 -49.37
CA PHE A 555 0.40 0.41 -49.51
C PHE A 555 0.46 1.46 -48.38
N ILE A 556 1.05 1.15 -47.21
CA ILE A 556 1.35 2.13 -46.16
C ILE A 556 2.81 2.61 -46.26
N LYS A 557 3.75 1.66 -46.26
CA LYS A 557 5.19 1.93 -46.18
C LYS A 557 5.69 2.82 -47.31
N ASP A 558 5.17 2.60 -48.53
CA ASP A 558 5.64 3.31 -49.72
C ASP A 558 4.87 4.61 -49.96
N ASN A 559 3.70 4.81 -49.33
CA ASN A 559 2.83 5.96 -49.57
C ASN A 559 2.71 6.92 -48.36
N ILE A 560 3.01 6.48 -47.15
CA ILE A 560 2.78 7.27 -45.90
C ILE A 560 4.05 7.23 -45.04
N SER A 561 4.96 8.17 -45.23
CA SER A 561 6.27 8.21 -44.55
C SER A 561 6.18 8.51 -43.05
N ASN A 562 5.07 9.09 -42.56
CA ASN A 562 4.93 9.55 -41.19
C ASN A 562 4.38 8.46 -40.23
N ILE A 563 4.02 7.28 -40.74
CA ILE A 563 3.55 6.17 -39.93
C ILE A 563 4.70 5.18 -39.69
N SER A 564 5.31 5.25 -38.51
CA SER A 564 6.44 4.36 -38.15
C SER A 564 5.96 2.98 -37.61
N ASN A 565 4.78 2.90 -37.02
CA ASN A 565 4.24 1.64 -36.50
C ASN A 565 2.69 1.70 -36.41
N LEU A 566 2.04 0.94 -37.26
CA LEU A 566 0.60 0.72 -37.21
C LEU A 566 0.33 -0.79 -37.16
N LYS A 567 -0.32 -1.23 -36.08
CA LYS A 567 -0.59 -2.63 -35.82
C LYS A 567 -2.03 -2.82 -35.37
N LEU A 568 -2.67 -3.82 -35.91
CA LEU A 568 -3.96 -4.33 -35.52
C LEU A 568 -3.79 -5.61 -34.68
#